data_89cc9bb7cfc1644e0b6647cb614b93bd
#
_entry.id   89cc9bb7cfc1644e0b6647cb614b93bd
#
_cell.length_a   1.000
_cell.length_b   1.000
_cell.length_c   1.000
_cell.angle_alpha   90.00
_cell.angle_beta   90.00
_cell.angle_gamma   90.00
#
_symmetry.space_group_name_H-M   'P 1'
#
loop_
_entity.id
_entity.type
_entity.pdbx_description
1 polymer ?
#
loop_
_entity_poly.entity_id
_entity_poly.type
_entity_poly.pdbx_seq_one_letter_code
_entity_poly.pdbx_strand_id
1 'polypeptide(L)'
;MKKTSSSKGRESPSLLIDARIEELGDWRGETLSRVRRLIKQAAPKVVEEWKWRGVPVWYHDGMICTGETYQSVVKLTFFKGAQLKDPKRLFNSGLEGNARRAIDLHEGDQLDETAFKALIREAVALNGSSAR
;
A
#
# COMPACT_ATOMS: atom_id res chain seq x y z
N MET A 1 -25.93 2.81 12.21
CA MET A 1 -25.53 2.27 12.46
C MET A 1 -25.17 1.97 12.51
N LYS A 2 -25.17 1.96 12.23
CA LYS A 2 -24.65 1.45 12.31
C LYS A 2 -24.17 1.00 12.25
N LYS A 3 -23.99 1.01 12.08
CA LYS A 3 -23.28 0.34 12.14
C LYS A 3 -22.80 0.04 12.31
N THR A 4 -22.73 0.25 12.21
CA THR A 4 -22.01 -0.36 12.44
C THR A 4 -21.62 -0.82 12.86
N SER A 5 -21.75 -0.83 13.01
CA SER A 5 -21.21 -1.55 13.37
C SER A 5 -20.82 -2.15 13.75
N SER A 6 -20.85 -2.26 13.76
CA SER A 6 -20.30 -2.91 14.07
C SER A 6 -19.78 -3.37 14.48
N SER A 7 -19.75 -3.42 14.40
CA SER A 7 -19.15 -3.76 15.07
C SER A 7 -18.08 -4.06 15.36
N LYS A 8 -17.60 -3.51 16.04
CA LYS A 8 -16.55 -3.85 16.60
C LYS A 8 -15.71 -4.79 15.94
N GLY A 9 -14.47 -4.82 15.73
CA GLY A 9 -13.73 -5.82 14.99
C GLY A 9 -14.35 -6.20 13.66
N ARG A 10 -15.49 -5.66 13.43
CA ARG A 10 -16.23 -5.95 12.23
C ARG A 10 -16.27 -4.83 11.26
N GLU A 11 -15.57 -3.78 11.55
CA GLU A 11 -15.48 -2.66 10.62
C GLU A 11 -14.75 -3.12 9.37
N SER A 12 -15.15 -2.58 8.23
CA SER A 12 -14.47 -2.92 6.99
C SER A 12 -13.03 -2.44 7.03
N PRO A 13 -12.12 -3.12 6.33
CA PRO A 13 -10.75 -2.65 6.24
C PRO A 13 -10.65 -1.21 5.74
N SER A 14 -11.48 -0.81 4.79
CA SER A 14 -11.46 0.56 4.28
C SER A 14 -11.74 1.57 5.37
N LEU A 15 -12.70 1.29 6.25
CA LEU A 15 -13.00 2.18 7.35
C LEU A 15 -11.87 2.23 8.37
N LEU A 16 -11.20 1.11 8.60
CA LEU A 16 -10.06 1.07 9.50
C LEU A 16 -8.89 1.87 8.94
N ILE A 17 -8.70 1.83 7.62
CA ILE A 17 -7.67 2.64 6.97
C ILE A 17 -8.02 4.12 7.07
N ASP A 18 -9.30 4.48 6.85
CA ASP A 18 -9.76 5.85 7.03
C ASP A 18 -9.41 6.35 8.42
N ALA A 19 -9.71 5.54 9.44
CA ALA A 19 -9.46 5.93 10.82
C ALA A 19 -7.97 6.07 11.08
N ARG A 20 -7.16 5.20 10.50
CA ARG A 20 -5.70 5.30 10.68
C ARG A 20 -5.15 6.58 10.10
N ILE A 21 -5.61 6.96 8.90
CA ILE A 21 -5.17 8.18 8.26
C ILE A 21 -5.50 9.38 9.14
N GLU A 22 -6.73 9.39 9.68
CA GLU A 22 -7.17 10.47 10.53
C GLU A 22 -6.39 10.51 11.84
N GLU A 23 -6.15 9.35 12.41
CA GLU A 23 -5.42 9.23 13.67
C GLU A 23 -4.00 9.79 13.55
N LEU A 24 -3.34 9.53 12.41
CA LEU A 24 -1.98 10.03 12.20
C LEU A 24 -1.92 11.56 12.20
N GLY A 25 -2.87 12.20 11.55
CA GLY A 25 -3.06 13.64 11.65
C GLY A 25 -1.89 14.51 11.22
N ASP A 26 -0.91 13.97 10.50
CA ASP A 26 0.25 14.72 10.08
C ASP A 26 0.64 14.27 8.67
N TRP A 27 1.87 14.58 8.25
CA TRP A 27 2.34 14.28 6.90
C TRP A 27 2.21 12.78 6.56
N ARG A 28 2.30 11.91 7.57
CA ARG A 28 2.18 10.47 7.33
C ARG A 28 0.78 10.11 6.88
N GLY A 29 -0.22 10.71 7.51
CA GLY A 29 -1.62 10.50 7.10
C GLY A 29 -1.87 11.00 5.70
N GLU A 30 -1.35 12.17 5.38
CA GLU A 30 -1.49 12.74 4.03
C GLU A 30 -0.81 11.86 2.99
N THR A 31 0.38 11.36 3.31
CA THR A 31 1.13 10.47 2.42
C THR A 31 0.38 9.16 2.20
N LEU A 32 -0.11 8.56 3.28
CA LEU A 32 -0.85 7.30 3.18
C LEU A 32 -2.12 7.49 2.37
N SER A 33 -2.82 8.59 2.57
CA SER A 33 -4.02 8.91 1.82
C SER A 33 -3.74 9.05 0.33
N ARG A 34 -2.63 9.71 -0.01
CA ARG A 34 -2.24 9.90 -1.39
C ARG A 34 -1.87 8.58 -2.05
N VAL A 35 -1.08 7.77 -1.37
CA VAL A 35 -0.70 6.45 -1.87
C VAL A 35 -1.95 5.60 -2.12
N ARG A 36 -2.86 5.60 -1.16
CA ARG A 36 -4.11 4.85 -1.28
C ARG A 36 -4.88 5.27 -2.54
N ARG A 37 -4.98 6.57 -2.77
CA ARG A 37 -5.69 7.08 -3.94
C ARG A 37 -5.01 6.63 -5.23
N LEU A 38 -3.68 6.70 -5.27
CA LEU A 38 -2.94 6.30 -6.46
C LEU A 38 -3.09 4.81 -6.75
N ILE A 39 -3.07 3.99 -5.70
CA ILE A 39 -3.26 2.54 -5.86
C ILE A 39 -4.64 2.26 -6.45
N LYS A 40 -5.66 2.93 -5.94
CA LYS A 40 -7.02 2.70 -6.44
C LYS A 40 -7.20 3.22 -7.85
N GLN A 41 -6.51 4.28 -8.21
CA GLN A 41 -6.53 4.78 -9.58
C GLN A 41 -5.86 3.81 -10.54
N ALA A 42 -4.74 3.24 -10.12
CA ALA A 42 -3.99 2.31 -10.95
C ALA A 42 -4.67 0.95 -11.07
N ALA A 43 -5.34 0.52 -10.01
CA ALA A 43 -5.96 -0.80 -9.94
C ALA A 43 -7.34 -0.67 -9.27
N PRO A 44 -8.37 -0.25 -10.02
CA PRO A 44 -9.68 0.01 -9.42
C PRO A 44 -10.32 -1.19 -8.73
N LYS A 45 -9.90 -2.40 -9.09
CA LYS A 45 -10.47 -3.61 -8.50
C LYS A 45 -9.67 -4.12 -7.31
N VAL A 46 -8.65 -3.37 -6.87
CA VAL A 46 -7.87 -3.77 -5.72
C VAL A 46 -8.75 -3.82 -4.48
N VAL A 47 -8.46 -4.77 -3.60
CA VAL A 47 -9.19 -4.95 -2.35
C VAL A 47 -8.30 -4.43 -1.21
N GLU A 48 -8.90 -3.67 -0.32
CA GLU A 48 -8.18 -3.18 0.86
C GLU A 48 -8.37 -4.16 2.00
N GLU A 49 -7.28 -4.47 2.70
CA GLU A 49 -7.30 -5.36 3.84
C GLU A 49 -6.59 -4.71 5.02
N TRP A 50 -6.84 -5.24 6.20
CA TRP A 50 -6.28 -4.73 7.45
C TRP A 50 -5.68 -5.93 8.15
N LYS A 51 -4.36 -5.99 8.24
CA LYS A 51 -3.69 -7.18 8.74
C LYS A 51 -2.72 -6.85 9.86
N TRP A 52 -2.31 -7.88 10.57
CA TRP A 52 -1.25 -7.80 11.56
C TRP A 52 -1.45 -6.66 12.56
N ARG A 53 -2.71 -6.47 12.99
CA ARG A 53 -3.06 -5.51 14.03
C ARG A 53 -2.82 -4.07 13.63
N GLY A 54 -3.03 -3.73 12.39
CA GLY A 54 -3.03 -2.33 12.06
C GLY A 54 -2.28 -1.96 10.80
N VAL A 55 -2.10 -2.89 9.88
CA VAL A 55 -1.38 -2.61 8.65
C VAL A 55 -2.33 -2.65 7.47
N PRO A 56 -2.50 -1.51 6.77
CA PRO A 56 -3.22 -1.52 5.50
C PRO A 56 -2.48 -2.37 4.48
N VAL A 57 -3.22 -3.21 3.77
CA VAL A 57 -2.67 -4.06 2.72
C VAL A 57 -3.59 -3.96 1.51
N TRP A 58 -3.01 -3.86 0.33
CA TRP A 58 -3.78 -3.86 -0.92
C TRP A 58 -3.55 -5.18 -1.62
N TYR A 59 -4.64 -5.76 -2.10
CA TYR A 59 -4.70 -7.15 -2.56
C TYR A 59 -5.40 -7.20 -3.92
N HIS A 60 -4.83 -7.98 -4.83
CA HIS A 60 -5.47 -8.31 -6.11
C HIS A 60 -4.81 -9.58 -6.61
N ASP A 61 -5.53 -10.71 -6.53
CA ASP A 61 -5.00 -12.03 -6.87
C ASP A 61 -3.74 -12.36 -6.07
N GLY A 62 -3.66 -11.85 -4.87
CA GLY A 62 -2.50 -11.95 -4.01
C GLY A 62 -2.15 -10.59 -3.45
N MET A 63 -1.33 -10.55 -2.42
CA MET A 63 -0.96 -9.29 -1.80
C MET A 63 -0.09 -8.48 -2.74
N ILE A 64 -0.41 -7.20 -2.88
CA ILE A 64 0.35 -6.26 -3.68
C ILE A 64 1.38 -5.56 -2.80
N CYS A 65 0.92 -4.76 -1.87
CA CYS A 65 1.82 -4.00 -1.00
C CYS A 65 1.13 -3.60 0.29
N THR A 66 1.95 -3.15 1.24
CA THR A 66 1.48 -2.62 2.52
C THR A 66 1.53 -1.11 2.52
N GLY A 67 0.91 -0.52 3.57
CA GLY A 67 1.10 0.90 3.88
C GLY A 67 1.44 1.02 5.35
N GLU A 68 2.67 0.74 5.71
CA GLU A 68 3.11 0.81 7.10
C GLU A 68 3.54 2.23 7.44
N THR A 69 3.20 2.67 8.65
CA THR A 69 3.59 4.01 9.10
C THR A 69 4.42 3.89 10.37
N TYR A 70 5.58 4.50 10.33
CA TYR A 70 6.49 4.57 11.47
C TYR A 70 6.67 6.04 11.83
N GLN A 71 7.46 6.31 12.85
CA GLN A 71 7.59 7.67 13.33
C GLN A 71 8.06 8.65 12.24
N SER A 72 9.01 8.24 11.42
CA SER A 72 9.59 9.15 10.44
C SER A 72 9.54 8.62 9.00
N VAL A 73 8.75 7.57 8.75
CA VAL A 73 8.69 7.01 7.40
C VAL A 73 7.35 6.33 7.16
N VAL A 74 6.86 6.45 5.93
CA VAL A 74 5.76 5.64 5.43
C VAL A 74 6.40 4.61 4.51
N LYS A 75 6.24 3.33 4.83
CA LYS A 75 6.91 2.26 4.11
C LYS A 75 5.88 1.45 3.32
N LEU A 76 6.13 1.33 2.04
CA LEU A 76 5.28 0.56 1.13
C LEU A 76 6.07 -0.68 0.72
N THR A 77 5.75 -1.81 1.34
CA THR A 77 6.45 -3.06 1.07
C THR A 77 5.70 -3.83 0.00
N PHE A 78 6.37 -4.09 -1.13
CA PHE A 78 5.82 -4.88 -2.22
C PHE A 78 6.25 -6.33 -2.05
N PHE A 79 5.27 -7.22 -1.95
CA PHE A 79 5.54 -8.62 -1.58
C PHE A 79 6.37 -9.36 -2.63
N LYS A 80 6.22 -8.99 -3.90
CA LYS A 80 7.01 -9.58 -4.97
C LYS A 80 7.91 -8.54 -5.62
N GLY A 81 8.37 -7.57 -4.84
CA GLY A 81 9.15 -6.45 -5.36
C GLY A 81 10.37 -6.86 -6.15
N ALA A 82 11.03 -7.94 -5.72
CA ALA A 82 12.25 -8.38 -6.41
C ALA A 82 11.99 -8.86 -7.84
N GLN A 83 10.74 -9.19 -8.16
CA GLN A 83 10.36 -9.64 -9.51
C GLN A 83 9.85 -8.51 -10.39
N LEU A 84 9.72 -7.30 -9.84
CA LEU A 84 9.24 -6.15 -10.59
C LEU A 84 10.42 -5.42 -11.22
N LYS A 85 10.20 -4.88 -12.41
CA LYS A 85 11.28 -4.23 -13.15
C LYS A 85 11.65 -2.88 -12.56
N ASP A 86 10.66 -2.14 -12.07
CA ASP A 86 10.88 -0.86 -11.41
C ASP A 86 11.86 0.03 -12.20
N PRO A 87 11.52 0.38 -13.45
CA PRO A 87 12.48 1.09 -14.29
C PRO A 87 12.84 2.48 -13.78
N LYS A 88 11.98 3.08 -12.96
CA LYS A 88 12.25 4.39 -12.38
C LYS A 88 12.92 4.31 -11.02
N ARG A 89 13.25 3.10 -10.57
CA ARG A 89 13.99 2.87 -9.34
C ARG A 89 13.31 3.48 -8.13
N LEU A 90 12.02 3.20 -7.99
CA LEU A 90 11.26 3.68 -6.82
C LEU A 90 11.65 2.93 -5.55
N PHE A 91 11.99 1.64 -5.66
CA PHE A 91 12.40 0.90 -4.47
C PHE A 91 13.70 1.47 -3.93
N ASN A 92 13.68 1.80 -2.65
CA ASN A 92 14.86 2.37 -1.99
C ASN A 92 15.13 1.70 -0.64
N SER A 93 14.48 0.57 -0.37
CA SER A 93 14.64 -0.15 0.88
C SER A 93 14.45 -1.63 0.60
N GLY A 94 15.14 -2.48 1.37
CA GLY A 94 15.03 -3.91 1.21
C GLY A 94 15.57 -4.42 -0.11
N LEU A 95 16.54 -3.73 -0.70
CA LEU A 95 17.00 -4.04 -2.05
C LEU A 95 17.72 -5.36 -2.17
N GLU A 96 18.14 -5.93 -1.03
CA GLU A 96 18.83 -7.24 -1.04
C GLU A 96 17.88 -8.39 -0.77
N GLY A 97 16.59 -8.09 -0.58
CA GLY A 97 15.62 -9.13 -0.32
C GLY A 97 15.37 -9.99 -1.56
N ASN A 98 15.14 -11.27 -1.33
CA ASN A 98 14.87 -12.20 -2.41
C ASN A 98 13.46 -12.08 -2.97
N ALA A 99 12.52 -11.53 -2.20
CA ALA A 99 11.14 -11.40 -2.61
C ALA A 99 10.64 -9.98 -2.44
N ARG A 100 10.75 -9.43 -1.24
CA ARG A 100 10.14 -8.14 -0.90
C ARG A 100 11.10 -7.00 -1.17
N ARG A 101 10.54 -5.87 -1.59
CA ARG A 101 11.25 -4.61 -1.68
C ARG A 101 10.30 -3.51 -1.29
N ALA A 102 10.84 -2.39 -0.86
CA ALA A 102 10.00 -1.35 -0.28
C ALA A 102 10.38 0.02 -0.80
N ILE A 103 9.38 0.90 -0.76
CA ILE A 103 9.57 2.33 -0.98
C ILE A 103 9.40 2.99 0.39
N ASP A 104 10.44 3.66 0.85
CA ASP A 104 10.38 4.46 2.08
C ASP A 104 10.15 5.92 1.67
N LEU A 105 9.07 6.48 2.19
CA LEU A 105 8.73 7.88 1.95
C LEU A 105 8.89 8.67 3.24
N HIS A 106 9.67 9.72 3.18
CA HIS A 106 9.92 10.62 4.31
C HIS A 106 9.16 11.91 4.10
N GLU A 107 9.07 12.69 5.16
CA GLU A 107 8.37 13.97 5.07
C GLU A 107 9.00 14.83 3.98
N GLY A 108 8.16 15.37 3.09
CA GLY A 108 8.63 16.20 2.00
C GLY A 108 9.08 15.49 0.74
N ASP A 109 9.16 14.15 0.80
CA ASP A 109 9.55 13.40 -0.40
C ASP A 109 8.52 13.55 -1.51
N GLN A 110 9.03 13.65 -2.73
CA GLN A 110 8.19 13.74 -3.93
C GLN A 110 8.07 12.37 -4.55
N LEU A 111 6.85 11.84 -4.62
CA LEU A 111 6.61 10.55 -5.24
C LEU A 111 6.26 10.77 -6.71
N ASP A 112 6.97 10.08 -7.59
CA ASP A 112 6.63 10.07 -9.02
C ASP A 112 5.35 9.27 -9.19
N GLU A 113 4.23 9.98 -9.32
CA GLU A 113 2.91 9.34 -9.30
C GLU A 113 2.70 8.44 -10.50
N THR A 114 3.15 8.87 -11.67
CA THR A 114 3.01 8.08 -12.88
C THR A 114 3.80 6.79 -12.77
N ALA A 115 5.03 6.87 -12.30
CA ALA A 115 5.87 5.70 -12.12
C ALA A 115 5.30 4.78 -11.05
N PHE A 116 4.76 5.35 -9.98
CA PHE A 116 4.16 4.54 -8.92
C PHE A 116 2.95 3.76 -9.43
N LYS A 117 2.07 4.42 -10.19
CA LYS A 117 0.90 3.74 -10.72
C LYS A 117 1.30 2.64 -11.70
N ALA A 118 2.36 2.87 -12.49
CA ALA A 118 2.85 1.84 -13.39
C ALA A 118 3.38 0.63 -12.60
N LEU A 119 4.05 0.89 -11.49
CA LEU A 119 4.56 -0.17 -10.63
C LEU A 119 3.42 -1.00 -10.04
N ILE A 120 2.35 -0.34 -9.60
CA ILE A 120 1.17 -1.04 -9.09
C ILE A 120 0.56 -1.93 -10.18
N ARG A 121 0.44 -1.40 -11.41
CA ARG A 121 -0.12 -2.21 -12.50
C ARG A 121 0.77 -3.41 -12.82
N GLU A 122 2.07 -3.21 -12.76
CA GLU A 122 3.00 -4.33 -12.97
C GLU A 122 2.82 -5.40 -11.91
N ALA A 123 2.66 -4.99 -10.65
CA ALA A 123 2.45 -5.93 -9.55
C ALA A 123 1.15 -6.70 -9.71
N VAL A 124 0.09 -6.01 -10.14
CA VAL A 124 -1.19 -6.67 -10.38
C VAL A 124 -1.06 -7.70 -11.51
N ALA A 125 -0.38 -7.32 -12.60
CA ALA A 125 -0.19 -8.22 -13.73
C ALA A 125 0.61 -9.44 -13.34
N LEU A 126 1.64 -9.25 -12.51
CA LEU A 126 2.47 -10.36 -12.04
C LEU A 126 1.65 -11.35 -11.23
N ASN A 127 0.80 -10.84 -10.33
CA ASN A 127 -0.06 -11.72 -9.52
C ASN A 127 -1.05 -12.50 -10.39
N GLY A 128 -1.62 -11.85 -11.38
CA GLY A 128 -2.53 -12.50 -12.30
C GLY A 128 -1.87 -13.62 -13.08
N SER A 129 -0.64 -13.38 -13.51
CA SER A 129 0.15 -14.39 -14.21
C SER A 129 0.46 -15.57 -13.31
N SER A 130 0.81 -15.29 -12.04
CA SER A 130 1.14 -16.34 -11.08
C SER A 130 -0.08 -17.17 -10.69
N ALA A 131 -1.27 -16.59 -10.76
CA ALA A 131 -2.49 -17.25 -10.33
C ALA A 131 -2.96 -18.32 -11.33
N ARG A 132 -2.34 -18.38 -12.49
CA ARG A 132 -2.72 -19.37 -13.50
C ARG A 132 -1.94 -20.68 -13.35
#